data_feb1d6854336bcf8b780ad4126e34ebe
#
_entry.id   feb1d6854336bcf8b780ad4126e34ebe
#
_cell.length_a   1.000
_cell.length_b   1.000
_cell.length_c   1.000
_cell.angle_alpha   90.00
_cell.angle_beta   90.00
_cell.angle_gamma   90.00
#
_symmetry.space_group_name_H-M   'P 1'
#
loop_
_entity.id
_entity.type
_entity.pdbx_description
1 polymer ?
#
loop_
_entity_poly.entity_id
_entity_poly.type
_entity_poly.pdbx_seq_one_letter_code
_entity_poly.pdbx_strand_id
1 'polypeptide(L)'
;MIQYQNDQITIFESQLYKTTSTVIQTEDCLIVVDPCILPAEVEEIRDYVTSVRGSRPVYLVITHSDWDHVVGAGAFPEATVVASAAFQSKNPEEILEQARVFDDEYYIDRKTPLMYPKADVVVEQDGLRLEIGNTALTFYQAKGHTDDGIFAVVEPLGVWIAGDYLSDVEFPFISSSSADYIETLEKTETILANHRINLLIPGHGHAAFSQEEIL
;
A
#
# COMPACT_ATOMS: atom_id res chain seq x y z
N MET A 1 -4.37 -14.37 -4.05
CA MET A 1 -3.48 -15.35 -4.78
C MET A 1 -2.10 -14.72 -4.89
N ILE A 2 -1.01 -15.50 -4.76
CA ILE A 2 0.35 -14.94 -4.88
C ILE A 2 0.64 -14.66 -6.35
N GLN A 3 0.96 -13.40 -6.68
CA GLN A 3 1.40 -12.94 -7.99
C GLN A 3 2.91 -13.14 -8.17
N TYR A 4 3.67 -12.81 -7.12
CA TYR A 4 5.12 -12.93 -7.11
C TYR A 4 5.63 -13.26 -5.71
N GLN A 5 6.69 -14.05 -5.61
CA GLN A 5 7.34 -14.36 -4.35
C GLN A 5 8.82 -14.65 -4.54
N ASN A 6 9.64 -14.08 -3.63
CA ASN A 6 11.02 -14.47 -3.39
C ASN A 6 11.29 -14.49 -1.86
N ASP A 7 12.53 -14.59 -1.44
CA ASP A 7 12.87 -14.66 -0.02
C ASP A 7 12.52 -13.41 0.80
N GLN A 8 12.36 -12.26 0.13
CA GLN A 8 12.16 -10.96 0.78
C GLN A 8 10.84 -10.29 0.44
N ILE A 9 10.22 -10.63 -0.68
CA ILE A 9 9.03 -9.94 -1.20
C ILE A 9 7.99 -10.96 -1.59
N THR A 10 6.77 -10.78 -1.11
CA THR A 10 5.58 -11.52 -1.55
C THR A 10 4.52 -10.52 -1.95
N ILE A 11 4.06 -10.60 -3.20
CA ILE A 11 2.96 -9.80 -3.74
C ILE A 11 1.75 -10.71 -3.86
N PHE A 12 0.69 -10.35 -3.16
CA PHE A 12 -0.62 -10.97 -3.27
C PHE A 12 -1.46 -10.15 -4.24
N GLU A 13 -2.23 -10.82 -5.07
CA GLU A 13 -3.21 -10.20 -5.96
C GLU A 13 -4.60 -10.68 -5.58
N SER A 14 -5.49 -9.74 -5.35
CA SER A 14 -6.90 -10.02 -5.09
C SER A 14 -7.60 -10.55 -6.35
N GLN A 15 -8.61 -11.37 -6.14
CA GLN A 15 -9.53 -11.79 -7.22
C GLN A 15 -10.41 -10.62 -7.71
N LEU A 16 -10.50 -9.56 -6.90
CA LEU A 16 -11.24 -8.35 -7.21
C LEU A 16 -10.29 -7.22 -7.57
N TYR A 17 -10.57 -6.57 -8.68
CA TYR A 17 -9.86 -5.39 -9.19
C TYR A 17 -8.35 -5.57 -9.39
N LYS A 18 -7.83 -6.81 -9.21
CA LYS A 18 -6.39 -7.08 -9.17
C LYS A 18 -5.63 -6.22 -8.16
N THR A 19 -6.29 -5.82 -7.08
CA THR A 19 -5.66 -5.04 -6.03
C THR A 19 -4.49 -5.81 -5.45
N THR A 20 -3.35 -5.17 -5.30
CA THR A 20 -2.14 -5.79 -4.78
C THR A 20 -1.99 -5.52 -3.30
N SER A 21 -1.58 -6.55 -2.57
CA SER A 21 -1.08 -6.42 -1.20
C SER A 21 0.35 -6.93 -1.15
N THR A 22 1.23 -6.20 -0.51
CA THR A 22 2.64 -6.58 -0.50
C THR A 22 3.15 -6.83 0.91
N VAL A 23 3.91 -7.92 1.08
CA VAL A 23 4.68 -8.18 2.30
C VAL A 23 6.16 -8.16 1.96
N ILE A 24 6.88 -7.21 2.54
CA ILE A 24 8.32 -7.07 2.39
C ILE A 24 8.98 -7.49 3.70
N GLN A 25 9.96 -8.39 3.60
CA GLN A 25 10.71 -8.92 4.72
C GLN A 25 12.14 -8.39 4.68
N THR A 26 12.57 -7.74 5.75
CA THR A 26 13.96 -7.38 5.97
C THR A 26 14.48 -8.06 7.26
N GLU A 27 15.74 -7.90 7.58
CA GLU A 27 16.27 -8.37 8.87
C GLU A 27 15.66 -7.60 10.04
N ASP A 28 15.28 -6.33 9.82
CA ASP A 28 14.86 -5.40 10.86
C ASP A 28 13.35 -5.39 11.10
N CYS A 29 12.54 -5.58 10.06
CA CYS A 29 11.08 -5.47 10.14
C CYS A 29 10.36 -6.27 9.04
N LEU A 30 9.03 -6.35 9.19
CA LEU A 30 8.11 -6.67 8.11
C LEU A 30 7.33 -5.41 7.75
N ILE A 31 7.15 -5.19 6.44
CA ILE A 31 6.31 -4.12 5.91
C ILE A 31 5.15 -4.78 5.17
N VAL A 32 3.95 -4.49 5.61
CA VAL A 32 2.70 -4.90 4.96
C VAL A 32 2.11 -3.68 4.28
N VAL A 33 1.75 -3.78 3.02
CA VAL A 33 1.16 -2.68 2.26
C VAL A 33 -0.23 -3.08 1.83
N ASP A 34 -1.20 -2.23 2.09
CA ASP A 34 -2.60 -2.31 1.61
C ASP A 34 -3.19 -3.73 1.68
N PRO A 35 -3.39 -4.32 2.86
CA PRO A 35 -3.93 -5.67 2.98
C PRO A 35 -5.40 -5.69 2.56
N CYS A 36 -5.74 -6.33 1.47
CA CYS A 36 -7.05 -6.29 0.79
C CYS A 36 -7.39 -7.60 0.08
N ILE A 37 -8.58 -7.82 -0.38
CA ILE A 37 -9.90 -7.20 -0.24
C ILE A 37 -10.84 -8.20 0.42
N LEU A 38 -10.86 -9.46 -0.09
CA LEU A 38 -11.76 -10.49 0.40
C LEU A 38 -11.30 -11.05 1.74
N PRO A 39 -12.23 -11.44 2.62
CA PRO A 39 -11.88 -11.94 3.97
C PRO A 39 -10.84 -13.06 3.95
N ALA A 40 -10.96 -14.01 3.02
CA ALA A 40 -10.02 -15.13 2.90
C ALA A 40 -8.62 -14.67 2.46
N GLU A 41 -8.52 -13.63 1.62
CA GLU A 41 -7.27 -13.06 1.17
C GLU A 41 -6.57 -12.31 2.31
N VAL A 42 -7.31 -11.53 3.07
CA VAL A 42 -6.80 -10.85 4.28
C VAL A 42 -6.31 -11.86 5.32
N GLU A 43 -7.04 -12.96 5.53
CA GLU A 43 -6.61 -14.06 6.41
C GLU A 43 -5.32 -14.72 5.88
N GLU A 44 -5.21 -14.97 4.58
CA GLU A 44 -4.01 -15.54 3.95
C GLU A 44 -2.78 -14.64 4.19
N ILE A 45 -2.92 -13.32 3.96
CA ILE A 45 -1.84 -12.35 4.19
C ILE A 45 -1.44 -12.32 5.66
N ARG A 46 -2.40 -12.26 6.58
CA ARG A 46 -2.15 -12.28 8.02
C ARG A 46 -1.42 -13.54 8.46
N ASP A 47 -1.88 -14.71 8.01
CA ASP A 47 -1.30 -15.99 8.38
C ASP A 47 0.12 -16.12 7.80
N TYR A 48 0.34 -15.63 6.59
CA TYR A 48 1.68 -15.53 6.01
C TYR A 48 2.60 -14.63 6.86
N VAL A 49 2.17 -13.41 7.17
CA VAL A 49 2.93 -12.48 8.03
C VAL A 49 3.25 -13.13 9.37
N THR A 50 2.28 -13.79 9.98
CA THR A 50 2.47 -14.50 11.26
C THR A 50 3.54 -15.59 11.14
N SER A 51 3.55 -16.34 10.04
CA SER A 51 4.48 -17.45 9.82
C SER A 51 5.93 -16.99 9.62
N VAL A 52 6.15 -15.80 9.04
CA VAL A 52 7.48 -15.29 8.70
C VAL A 52 8.00 -14.22 9.66
N ARG A 53 7.13 -13.65 10.50
CA ARG A 53 7.44 -12.47 11.33
C ARG A 53 8.60 -12.73 12.32
N GLY A 54 8.59 -13.86 13.02
CA GLY A 54 9.47 -14.06 14.17
C GLY A 54 9.22 -12.98 15.25
N SER A 55 10.27 -12.32 15.72
CA SER A 55 10.18 -11.21 16.69
C SER A 55 10.23 -9.81 16.07
N ARG A 56 10.22 -9.71 14.73
CA ARG A 56 10.34 -8.43 14.04
C ARG A 56 9.07 -7.59 14.21
N PRO A 57 9.20 -6.26 14.33
CA PRO A 57 8.06 -5.36 14.26
C PRO A 57 7.40 -5.41 12.88
N VAL A 58 6.10 -5.13 12.84
CA VAL A 58 5.32 -5.03 11.61
C VAL A 58 4.94 -3.57 11.39
N TYR A 59 5.23 -3.07 10.22
CA TYR A 59 4.77 -1.76 9.74
C TYR A 59 3.67 -1.98 8.70
N LEU A 60 2.56 -1.28 8.87
CA LEU A 60 1.44 -1.29 7.95
C LEU A 60 1.44 0.04 7.18
N VAL A 61 1.81 0.00 5.92
CA VAL A 61 1.76 1.16 5.04
C VAL A 61 0.42 1.16 4.31
N ILE A 62 -0.36 2.22 4.49
CA ILE A 62 -1.59 2.46 3.72
C ILE A 62 -1.28 3.53 2.70
N THR A 63 -1.39 3.17 1.41
CA THR A 63 -1.04 4.09 0.32
C THR A 63 -2.03 5.23 0.20
N HIS A 64 -3.32 4.96 0.37
CA HIS A 64 -4.40 5.97 0.37
C HIS A 64 -5.67 5.41 1.00
N SER A 65 -6.73 6.23 1.09
CA SER A 65 -7.92 5.91 1.87
C SER A 65 -9.03 5.20 1.12
N ASP A 66 -8.86 4.86 -0.14
CA ASP A 66 -9.89 4.10 -0.84
C ASP A 66 -10.13 2.77 -0.13
N TRP A 67 -11.40 2.40 -0.02
CA TRP A 67 -11.84 1.33 0.89
C TRP A 67 -11.14 0.00 0.62
N ASP A 68 -10.85 -0.30 -0.63
CA ASP A 68 -10.21 -1.55 -1.05
C ASP A 68 -8.71 -1.63 -0.70
N HIS A 69 -8.08 -0.53 -0.26
CA HIS A 69 -6.73 -0.50 0.31
C HIS A 69 -6.72 -0.53 1.85
N VAL A 70 -7.84 -0.17 2.46
CA VAL A 70 -7.94 -0.03 3.94
C VAL A 70 -8.60 -1.22 4.60
N VAL A 71 -9.47 -1.93 3.89
CA VAL A 71 -10.42 -2.91 4.43
C VAL A 71 -9.79 -4.04 5.25
N GLY A 72 -8.55 -4.42 4.97
CA GLY A 72 -7.82 -5.46 5.69
C GLY A 72 -7.00 -4.96 6.87
N ALA A 73 -6.92 -3.66 7.12
CA ALA A 73 -6.09 -3.08 8.17
C ALA A 73 -6.40 -3.65 9.57
N GLY A 74 -7.67 -3.97 9.83
CA GLY A 74 -8.12 -4.58 11.10
C GLY A 74 -7.49 -5.93 11.43
N ALA A 75 -6.88 -6.61 10.46
CA ALA A 75 -6.16 -7.86 10.67
C ALA A 75 -4.76 -7.67 11.31
N PHE A 76 -4.27 -6.42 11.40
CA PHE A 76 -2.94 -6.07 11.88
C PHE A 76 -2.98 -5.07 13.06
N PRO A 77 -3.69 -5.38 14.16
CA PRO A 77 -3.94 -4.42 15.24
C PRO A 77 -2.69 -3.99 16.02
N GLU A 78 -1.59 -4.73 15.89
CA GLU A 78 -0.31 -4.44 16.58
C GLU A 78 0.74 -3.84 15.63
N ALA A 79 0.38 -3.56 14.37
CA ALA A 79 1.30 -2.96 13.43
C ALA A 79 1.45 -1.45 13.70
N THR A 80 2.65 -0.92 13.45
CA THR A 80 2.88 0.53 13.37
C THR A 80 2.34 1.01 12.03
N VAL A 81 1.30 1.81 12.06
CA VAL A 81 0.62 2.31 10.85
C VAL A 81 1.32 3.53 10.29
N VAL A 82 1.60 3.52 9.00
CA VAL A 82 2.18 4.63 8.25
C VAL A 82 1.19 5.07 7.18
N ALA A 83 0.79 6.33 7.19
CA ALA A 83 -0.09 6.93 6.18
C ALA A 83 0.12 8.44 6.11
N SER A 84 -0.49 9.11 5.13
CA SER A 84 -0.37 10.56 4.98
C SER A 84 -1.10 11.35 6.07
N ALA A 85 -0.75 12.62 6.22
CA ALA A 85 -1.49 13.56 7.08
C ALA A 85 -2.94 13.75 6.60
N ALA A 86 -3.16 13.75 5.29
CA ALA A 86 -4.49 13.86 4.70
C ALA A 86 -5.34 12.62 4.98
N PHE A 87 -4.74 11.42 4.98
CA PHE A 87 -5.40 10.17 5.38
C PHE A 87 -6.00 10.28 6.80
N GLN A 88 -5.26 10.84 7.76
CA GLN A 88 -5.79 11.03 9.12
C GLN A 88 -6.94 12.04 9.21
N SER A 89 -7.09 12.90 8.21
CA SER A 89 -8.14 13.93 8.17
C SER A 89 -9.43 13.43 7.51
N LYS A 90 -9.42 12.23 6.94
CA LYS A 90 -10.61 11.62 6.33
C LYS A 90 -11.68 11.30 7.39
N ASN A 91 -12.91 11.22 6.93
CA ASN A 91 -14.00 10.70 7.75
C ASN A 91 -13.99 9.16 7.71
N PRO A 92 -13.61 8.47 8.79
CA PRO A 92 -13.53 7.01 8.80
C PRO A 92 -14.85 6.33 8.44
N GLU A 93 -15.96 6.92 8.87
CA GLU A 93 -17.28 6.32 8.65
C GLU A 93 -17.68 6.32 7.18
N GLU A 94 -17.33 7.36 6.41
CA GLU A 94 -17.60 7.41 4.97
C GLU A 94 -16.82 6.35 4.18
N ILE A 95 -15.57 6.08 4.57
CA ILE A 95 -14.74 5.06 3.93
C ILE A 95 -15.23 3.67 4.28
N LEU A 96 -15.51 3.43 5.57
CA LEU A 96 -15.98 2.12 6.03
C LEU A 96 -17.40 1.80 5.54
N GLU A 97 -18.22 2.82 5.28
CA GLU A 97 -19.56 2.62 4.71
C GLU A 97 -19.48 2.10 3.28
N GLN A 98 -18.51 2.56 2.48
CA GLN A 98 -18.29 2.00 1.13
C GLN A 98 -17.98 0.50 1.19
N ALA A 99 -17.11 0.08 2.12
CA ALA A 99 -16.82 -1.32 2.35
C ALA A 99 -18.04 -2.12 2.82
N ARG A 100 -18.88 -1.56 3.71
CA ARG A 100 -20.12 -2.22 4.16
C ARG A 100 -21.14 -2.37 3.03
N VAL A 101 -21.31 -1.33 2.22
CA VAL A 101 -22.21 -1.39 1.05
C VAL A 101 -21.75 -2.49 0.09
N PHE A 102 -20.44 -2.59 -0.15
CA PHE A 102 -19.88 -3.66 -0.96
C PHE A 102 -20.12 -5.05 -0.33
N ASP A 103 -19.84 -5.20 0.95
CA ASP A 103 -20.05 -6.45 1.67
C ASP A 103 -21.53 -6.90 1.63
N ASP A 104 -22.47 -5.96 1.83
CA ASP A 104 -23.90 -6.23 1.77
C ASP A 104 -24.35 -6.63 0.36
N GLU A 105 -23.86 -5.95 -0.68
CA GLU A 105 -24.19 -6.25 -2.08
C GLU A 105 -23.74 -7.65 -2.50
N TYR A 106 -22.55 -8.06 -2.06
CA TYR A 106 -21.95 -9.34 -2.44
C TYR A 106 -22.05 -10.43 -1.36
N TYR A 107 -22.81 -10.20 -0.29
CA TYR A 107 -23.02 -11.14 0.82
C TYR A 107 -21.71 -11.61 1.47
N ILE A 108 -20.79 -10.66 1.66
CA ILE A 108 -19.47 -10.94 2.25
C ILE A 108 -19.59 -10.89 3.77
N ASP A 109 -19.17 -11.97 4.44
CA ASP A 109 -19.09 -12.05 5.90
C ASP A 109 -17.63 -11.97 6.35
N ARG A 110 -17.28 -10.87 7.07
CA ARG A 110 -15.94 -10.65 7.61
C ARG A 110 -15.84 -11.09 9.05
N LYS A 111 -14.86 -11.94 9.34
CA LYS A 111 -14.52 -12.31 10.71
C LYS A 111 -13.72 -11.20 11.41
N THR A 112 -12.88 -10.49 10.65
CA THR A 112 -12.15 -9.32 11.14
C THR A 112 -13.02 -8.08 10.98
N PRO A 113 -13.23 -7.30 12.04
CA PRO A 113 -14.02 -6.08 11.95
C PRO A 113 -13.39 -5.08 10.97
N LEU A 114 -14.23 -4.39 10.19
CA LEU A 114 -13.82 -3.23 9.42
C LEU A 114 -13.33 -2.14 10.38
N MET A 115 -12.12 -1.67 10.19
CA MET A 115 -11.49 -0.65 11.02
C MET A 115 -10.69 0.31 10.14
N TYR A 116 -10.93 1.60 10.32
CA TYR A 116 -10.08 2.63 9.74
C TYR A 116 -8.88 2.86 10.66
N PRO A 117 -7.65 2.58 10.22
CA PRO A 117 -6.50 2.66 11.11
C PRO A 117 -6.10 4.11 11.36
N LYS A 118 -5.58 4.37 12.56
CA LYS A 118 -4.94 5.64 12.88
C LYS A 118 -3.45 5.55 12.56
N ALA A 119 -2.91 6.50 11.81
CA ALA A 119 -1.48 6.53 11.54
C ALA A 119 -0.68 6.84 12.82
N ASP A 120 0.34 6.03 13.09
CA ASP A 120 1.35 6.24 14.13
C ASP A 120 2.51 7.08 13.57
N VAL A 121 2.85 6.85 12.30
CA VAL A 121 3.83 7.63 11.55
C VAL A 121 3.12 8.37 10.43
N VAL A 122 3.16 9.69 10.50
CA VAL A 122 2.42 10.57 9.59
C VAL A 122 3.36 11.12 8.52
N VAL A 123 3.03 10.85 7.25
CA VAL A 123 3.77 11.41 6.12
C VAL A 123 3.21 12.79 5.80
N GLU A 124 3.94 13.83 6.19
CA GLU A 124 3.54 15.24 6.02
C GLU A 124 4.11 15.88 4.76
N GLN A 125 5.24 15.36 4.26
CA GLN A 125 5.98 15.97 3.14
C GLN A 125 6.78 14.95 2.36
N ASP A 126 7.14 15.32 1.14
CA ASP A 126 8.03 14.54 0.28
C ASP A 126 9.43 14.37 0.90
N GLY A 127 9.99 13.19 0.73
CA GLY A 127 11.31 12.84 1.25
C GLY A 127 11.34 12.51 2.74
N LEU A 128 10.16 12.40 3.41
CA LEU A 128 10.14 11.87 4.77
C LEU A 128 10.75 10.47 4.78
N ARG A 129 11.75 10.26 5.65
CA ARG A 129 12.49 9.00 5.75
C ARG A 129 12.29 8.37 7.12
N LEU A 130 11.82 7.13 7.12
CA LEU A 130 11.70 6.29 8.31
C LEU A 130 12.81 5.24 8.29
N GLU A 131 13.68 5.29 9.29
CA GLU A 131 14.80 4.35 9.42
C GLU A 131 14.49 3.28 10.49
N ILE A 132 14.66 2.02 10.11
CA ILE A 132 14.41 0.86 10.95
C ILE A 132 15.63 -0.07 10.80
N GLY A 133 16.62 0.10 11.66
CA GLY A 133 17.90 -0.59 11.53
C GLY A 133 18.60 -0.25 10.20
N ASN A 134 18.82 -1.25 9.35
CA ASN A 134 19.40 -1.08 8.01
C ASN A 134 18.35 -0.88 6.92
N THR A 135 17.07 -0.95 7.28
CA THR A 135 15.94 -0.75 6.37
C THR A 135 15.49 0.71 6.44
N ALA A 136 15.23 1.33 5.32
CA ALA A 136 14.67 2.67 5.26
C ALA A 136 13.49 2.73 4.29
N LEU A 137 12.45 3.47 4.68
CA LEU A 137 11.33 3.82 3.83
C LEU A 137 11.38 5.32 3.57
N THR A 138 11.42 5.71 2.30
CA THR A 138 11.30 7.11 1.88
C THR A 138 9.94 7.32 1.25
N PHE A 139 9.20 8.31 1.72
CA PHE A 139 7.83 8.57 1.29
C PHE A 139 7.73 9.84 0.47
N TYR A 140 6.80 9.82 -0.49
CA TYR A 140 6.42 10.97 -1.32
C TYR A 140 4.91 11.09 -1.35
N GLN A 141 4.39 12.31 -1.34
CA GLN A 141 2.95 12.53 -1.53
C GLN A 141 2.55 12.23 -2.98
N ALA A 142 1.49 11.46 -3.15
CA ALA A 142 0.95 11.04 -4.44
C ALA A 142 -0.51 11.47 -4.57
N LYS A 143 -0.71 12.79 -4.72
CA LYS A 143 -2.05 13.38 -4.81
C LYS A 143 -2.57 13.33 -6.25
N GLY A 144 -3.90 13.35 -6.38
CA GLY A 144 -4.57 13.45 -7.67
C GLY A 144 -5.57 12.33 -7.88
N HIS A 145 -5.16 11.08 -7.79
CA HIS A 145 -6.09 9.95 -7.66
C HIS A 145 -6.98 10.20 -6.44
N THR A 146 -6.42 10.22 -5.27
CA THR A 146 -7.02 10.81 -4.06
C THR A 146 -6.20 12.02 -3.60
N ASP A 147 -6.64 12.75 -2.58
CA ASP A 147 -5.87 13.86 -1.99
C ASP A 147 -4.89 13.40 -0.91
N ASP A 148 -4.92 12.13 -0.53
CA ASP A 148 -4.19 11.55 0.59
C ASP A 148 -3.18 10.46 0.19
N GLY A 149 -2.97 10.24 -1.11
CA GLY A 149 -2.05 9.23 -1.61
C GLY A 149 -0.60 9.45 -1.21
N ILE A 150 0.15 8.34 -1.04
CA ILE A 150 1.60 8.32 -0.86
C ILE A 150 2.25 7.23 -1.71
N PHE A 151 3.46 7.52 -2.18
CA PHE A 151 4.41 6.53 -2.62
C PHE A 151 5.36 6.16 -1.50
N ALA A 152 5.90 4.94 -1.51
CA ALA A 152 6.94 4.51 -0.60
C ALA A 152 8.07 3.80 -1.37
N VAL A 153 9.31 4.18 -1.09
CA VAL A 153 10.51 3.49 -1.60
C VAL A 153 11.18 2.77 -0.44
N VAL A 154 11.37 1.45 -0.57
CA VAL A 154 11.98 0.61 0.46
C VAL A 154 13.41 0.27 0.08
N GLU A 155 14.37 0.74 0.87
CA GLU A 155 15.81 0.52 0.69
C GLU A 155 16.35 -0.46 1.76
N PRO A 156 17.37 -1.25 1.43
CA PRO A 156 18.16 -1.28 0.20
C PRO A 156 17.56 -2.11 -0.94
N LEU A 157 16.33 -2.63 -0.81
CA LEU A 157 15.73 -3.54 -1.79
C LEU A 157 15.40 -2.85 -3.12
N GLY A 158 15.20 -1.53 -3.11
CA GLY A 158 14.80 -0.77 -4.28
C GLY A 158 13.37 -1.11 -4.72
N VAL A 159 12.49 -1.33 -3.77
CA VAL A 159 11.05 -1.55 -4.04
C VAL A 159 10.32 -0.22 -3.98
N TRP A 160 9.59 0.11 -5.03
CA TRP A 160 8.74 1.28 -5.11
C TRP A 160 7.28 0.86 -5.08
N ILE A 161 6.56 1.26 -4.04
CA ILE A 161 5.11 1.11 -3.88
C ILE A 161 4.45 2.37 -4.45
N ALA A 162 3.59 2.19 -5.44
CA ALA A 162 3.04 3.31 -6.22
C ALA A 162 1.55 3.58 -5.96
N GLY A 163 0.85 2.80 -5.09
CA GLY A 163 -0.61 2.94 -4.96
C GLY A 163 -1.28 2.90 -6.33
N ASP A 164 -2.36 3.63 -6.51
CA ASP A 164 -3.15 3.64 -7.76
C ASP A 164 -2.54 4.52 -8.86
N TYR A 165 -1.25 4.32 -9.04
CA TYR A 165 -0.47 4.92 -10.11
C TYR A 165 0.39 3.87 -10.80
N LEU A 166 0.74 4.14 -12.05
CA LEU A 166 1.67 3.32 -12.84
C LEU A 166 1.20 1.87 -13.00
N SER A 167 -0.10 1.66 -13.01
CA SER A 167 -0.76 0.37 -13.23
C SER A 167 -0.85 0.03 -14.72
N ASP A 168 -0.69 -1.24 -15.06
CA ASP A 168 -0.88 -1.76 -16.42
C ASP A 168 -2.33 -2.12 -16.73
N VAL A 169 -3.21 -2.10 -15.73
CA VAL A 169 -4.62 -2.51 -15.88
C VAL A 169 -5.61 -1.39 -15.56
N GLU A 170 -5.21 -0.40 -14.78
CA GLU A 170 -6.09 0.68 -14.38
C GLU A 170 -6.12 1.82 -15.39
N PHE A 171 -7.32 2.34 -15.58
CA PHE A 171 -7.49 3.64 -16.17
C PHE A 171 -7.25 4.71 -15.09
N PRO A 172 -6.62 5.85 -15.40
CA PRO A 172 -6.41 6.89 -14.38
C PRO A 172 -7.74 7.38 -13.80
N PHE A 173 -8.04 6.99 -12.57
CA PHE A 173 -9.14 7.56 -11.80
C PHE A 173 -8.63 8.80 -11.08
N ILE A 174 -9.23 9.95 -11.37
CA ILE A 174 -8.82 11.23 -10.77
C ILE A 174 -9.99 11.75 -9.95
N SER A 175 -10.01 11.34 -8.67
CA SER A 175 -11.08 11.70 -7.74
C SER A 175 -10.84 13.05 -7.05
N SER A 176 -9.59 13.52 -7.01
CA SER A 176 -9.19 14.75 -6.34
C SER A 176 -8.85 15.87 -7.34
N SER A 177 -7.70 15.82 -8.00
CA SER A 177 -7.21 16.93 -8.84
C SER A 177 -6.36 16.43 -9.99
N SER A 178 -6.71 16.81 -11.21
CA SER A 178 -5.90 16.48 -12.39
C SER A 178 -4.55 17.21 -12.42
N ALA A 179 -4.45 18.39 -11.84
CA ALA A 179 -3.19 19.11 -11.73
C ALA A 179 -2.23 18.38 -10.77
N ASP A 180 -2.74 17.95 -9.61
CA ASP A 180 -1.96 17.18 -8.64
C ASP A 180 -1.59 15.80 -9.19
N TYR A 181 -2.46 15.19 -10.00
CA TYR A 181 -2.16 13.91 -10.66
C TYR A 181 -0.96 14.03 -11.61
N ILE A 182 -0.92 15.12 -12.42
CA ILE A 182 0.20 15.40 -13.32
C ILE A 182 1.48 15.65 -12.50
N GLU A 183 1.41 16.50 -11.45
CA GLU A 183 2.55 16.75 -10.56
C GLU A 183 3.07 15.46 -9.93
N THR A 184 2.17 14.56 -9.53
CA THR A 184 2.55 13.25 -8.98
C THR A 184 3.26 12.38 -10.02
N LEU A 185 2.80 12.37 -11.27
CA LEU A 185 3.50 11.67 -12.35
C LEU A 185 4.90 12.28 -12.61
N GLU A 186 5.06 13.59 -12.55
CA GLU A 186 6.36 14.25 -12.71
C GLU A 186 7.36 13.89 -11.58
N LYS A 187 6.88 13.55 -10.38
CA LYS A 187 7.73 13.07 -9.28
C LYS A 187 8.43 11.74 -9.58
N THR A 188 7.91 10.96 -10.54
CA THR A 188 8.53 9.70 -10.95
C THR A 188 9.98 9.89 -11.39
N GLU A 189 10.27 10.96 -12.14
CA GLU A 189 11.63 11.30 -12.56
C GLU A 189 12.55 11.56 -11.36
N THR A 190 12.04 12.27 -10.35
CA THR A 190 12.79 12.57 -9.12
C THR A 190 13.06 11.31 -8.32
N ILE A 191 12.07 10.42 -8.20
CA ILE A 191 12.22 9.15 -7.48
C ILE A 191 13.27 8.28 -8.17
N LEU A 192 13.20 8.12 -9.49
CA LEU A 192 14.15 7.34 -10.27
C LEU A 192 15.59 7.93 -10.26
N ALA A 193 15.71 9.25 -10.14
CA ALA A 193 17.01 9.91 -10.02
C ALA A 193 17.64 9.73 -8.63
N ASN A 194 16.84 9.64 -7.58
CA ASN A 194 17.31 9.59 -6.21
C ASN A 194 17.42 8.17 -5.64
N HIS A 195 16.72 7.21 -6.21
CA HIS A 195 16.66 5.83 -5.72
C HIS A 195 16.99 4.83 -6.83
N ARG A 196 17.68 3.77 -6.44
CA ARG A 196 17.85 2.63 -7.33
C ARG A 196 16.60 1.75 -7.23
N ILE A 197 15.70 1.87 -8.19
CA ILE A 197 14.49 1.06 -8.26
C ILE A 197 14.78 -0.24 -9.01
N ASN A 198 14.44 -1.37 -8.39
CA ASN A 198 14.55 -2.72 -8.93
C ASN A 198 13.18 -3.36 -9.17
N LEU A 199 12.14 -2.85 -8.50
CA LEU A 199 10.79 -3.38 -8.53
C LEU A 199 9.80 -2.25 -8.26
N LEU A 200 8.82 -2.08 -9.14
CA LEU A 200 7.67 -1.20 -8.94
C LEU A 200 6.43 -2.06 -8.71
N ILE A 201 5.65 -1.71 -7.70
CA ILE A 201 4.40 -2.40 -7.34
C ILE A 201 3.27 -1.37 -7.32
N PRO A 202 2.35 -1.40 -8.30
CA PRO A 202 1.15 -0.56 -8.30
C PRO A 202 0.11 -1.12 -7.33
N GLY A 203 -0.90 -0.32 -7.00
CA GLY A 203 -2.05 -0.74 -6.17
C GLY A 203 -2.92 -1.78 -6.87
N HIS A 204 -2.97 -1.76 -8.20
CA HIS A 204 -3.68 -2.73 -9.02
C HIS A 204 -2.83 -3.21 -10.19
N GLY A 205 -3.01 -4.44 -10.62
CA GLY A 205 -2.32 -5.01 -11.79
C GLY A 205 -1.01 -5.68 -11.46
N HIS A 206 -0.04 -5.61 -12.37
CA HIS A 206 1.18 -6.40 -12.26
C HIS A 206 2.38 -5.55 -11.82
N ALA A 207 3.25 -6.17 -11.05
CA ALA A 207 4.53 -5.57 -10.68
C ALA A 207 5.48 -5.52 -11.89
N ALA A 208 6.28 -4.45 -11.98
CA ALA A 208 7.27 -4.22 -13.03
C ALA A 208 8.69 -4.40 -12.50
N PHE A 209 9.51 -5.18 -13.22
CA PHE A 209 10.84 -5.62 -12.78
C PHE A 209 11.99 -5.00 -13.60
N SER A 210 11.68 -4.30 -14.67
CA SER A 210 12.68 -3.67 -15.53
C SER A 210 12.41 -2.17 -15.68
N GLN A 211 13.48 -1.40 -15.95
CA GLN A 211 13.30 0.02 -16.25
C GLN A 211 12.41 0.28 -17.46
N GLU A 212 12.38 -0.65 -18.42
CA GLU A 212 11.54 -0.56 -19.61
C GLU A 212 10.05 -0.77 -19.30
N GLU A 213 9.74 -1.50 -18.23
CA GLU A 213 8.37 -1.72 -17.76
C GLU A 213 7.91 -0.61 -16.80
N ILE A 214 8.84 0.06 -16.13
CA ILE A 214 8.56 1.12 -15.15
C ILE A 214 8.31 2.48 -15.85
N LEU A 215 8.83 2.69 -17.04
CA LEU A 215 8.74 3.93 -17.83
C LEU A 215 7.81 3.78 -19.03
#